data_262884a3fb3a235c402215a2bef3538c
#
_entry.id   262884a3fb3a235c402215a2bef3538c
#
_cell.length_a   1.000
_cell.length_b   1.000
_cell.length_c   1.000
_cell.angle_alpha   90.00
_cell.angle_beta   90.00
_cell.angle_gamma   90.00
#
_symmetry.space_group_name_H-M   'P 1'
#
loop_
_entity.id
_entity.type
_entity.pdbx_description
1 polymer ?
#
loop_
_entity_poly.entity_id
_entity_poly.type
_entity_poly.pdbx_seq_one_letter_code
_entity_poly.pdbx_strand_id
1 'polypeptide(L)'
;LKGVPISVSTPVFNCIWQGTANEIALRGLLHTSSPANIVNVTGPETLSVRKTANTLGQLLGKTPVFEGEEGNDAYLNNAGKCSHMFGYPGVSAETLIKWQAEWLLDGGRGLGKPTHFEERKGSY
;
A
#
# COMPACT_ATOMS: atom_id res chain seq x y z
N LEU A 1 -5.80 16.25 4.63
CA LEU A 1 -4.37 16.60 4.65
C LEU A 1 -4.11 17.50 5.85
N LYS A 2 -3.84 16.87 7.01
CA LYS A 2 -3.81 17.53 8.33
C LYS A 2 -2.47 18.23 8.63
N GLY A 3 -1.49 18.22 7.70
CA GLY A 3 -0.15 18.78 7.95
C GLY A 3 0.65 18.04 9.03
N VAL A 4 0.27 16.81 9.34
CA VAL A 4 0.99 15.97 10.30
C VAL A 4 2.27 15.46 9.63
N PRO A 5 3.43 15.49 10.32
CA PRO A 5 4.66 14.92 9.80
C PRO A 5 4.51 13.45 9.45
N ILE A 6 5.21 13.02 8.42
CA ILE A 6 5.22 11.65 7.91
C ILE A 6 6.49 10.97 8.43
N SER A 7 6.33 9.92 9.23
CA SER A 7 7.46 9.12 9.67
C SER A 7 8.10 8.38 8.50
N VAL A 8 9.42 8.48 8.39
CA VAL A 8 10.23 7.74 7.41
C VAL A 8 11.02 6.60 8.03
N SER A 9 10.77 6.26 9.29
CA SER A 9 11.49 5.19 10.00
C SER A 9 11.38 3.82 9.33
N THR A 10 10.28 3.56 8.61
CA THR A 10 10.14 2.42 7.70
C THR A 10 10.09 2.97 6.27
N PRO A 11 11.24 3.05 5.59
CA PRO A 11 11.36 3.86 4.38
C PRO A 11 10.70 3.26 3.14
N VAL A 12 10.38 1.96 3.15
CA VAL A 12 9.84 1.27 1.97
C VAL A 12 8.66 0.35 2.31
N PHE A 13 7.76 0.23 1.35
CA PHE A 13 6.57 -0.63 1.44
C PHE A 13 6.15 -1.13 0.05
N ASN A 14 5.25 -2.10 0.00
CA ASN A 14 4.51 -2.42 -1.22
C ASN A 14 3.01 -2.43 -0.96
N CYS A 15 2.23 -2.17 -2.00
CA CYS A 15 0.78 -2.12 -1.92
C CYS A 15 0.14 -2.53 -3.24
N ILE A 16 -1.15 -2.82 -3.20
CA ILE A 16 -1.96 -3.18 -4.36
C ILE A 16 -3.28 -2.40 -4.31
N TRP A 17 -3.85 -2.11 -5.47
CA TRP A 17 -5.19 -1.55 -5.52
C TRP A 17 -6.21 -2.51 -4.93
N GLN A 18 -7.11 -2.00 -4.08
CA GLN A 18 -8.13 -2.79 -3.40
C GLN A 18 -9.03 -3.58 -4.37
N GLY A 19 -9.36 -3.00 -5.54
CA GLY A 19 -10.14 -3.68 -6.56
C GLY A 19 -9.45 -4.95 -7.07
N THR A 20 -8.14 -4.89 -7.35
CA THR A 20 -7.35 -6.06 -7.74
C THR A 20 -7.24 -7.07 -6.59
N ALA A 21 -7.05 -6.61 -5.35
CA ALA A 21 -7.02 -7.50 -4.20
C ALA A 21 -8.35 -8.25 -4.01
N ASN A 22 -9.48 -7.57 -4.19
CA ASN A 22 -10.81 -8.18 -4.14
C ASN A 22 -11.02 -9.20 -5.27
N GLU A 23 -10.60 -8.88 -6.50
CA GLU A 23 -10.63 -9.82 -7.62
C GLU A 23 -9.84 -11.09 -7.29
N ILE A 24 -8.60 -10.94 -6.80
CA ILE A 24 -7.75 -12.07 -6.42
C ILE A 24 -8.41 -12.89 -5.31
N ALA A 25 -9.03 -12.26 -4.32
CA ALA A 25 -9.73 -12.94 -3.24
C ALA A 25 -10.89 -13.81 -3.78
N LEU A 26 -11.70 -13.28 -4.71
CA LEU A 26 -12.78 -14.03 -5.34
C LEU A 26 -12.26 -15.20 -6.20
N ARG A 27 -11.22 -14.96 -7.01
CA ARG A 27 -10.58 -16.02 -7.81
C ARG A 27 -9.93 -17.08 -6.92
N GLY A 28 -9.42 -16.68 -5.75
CA GLY A 28 -8.81 -17.56 -4.74
C GLY A 28 -9.76 -18.64 -4.22
N LEU A 29 -11.09 -18.43 -4.27
CA LEU A 29 -12.08 -19.44 -3.90
C LEU A 29 -11.96 -20.73 -4.71
N LEU A 30 -11.45 -20.65 -5.93
CA LEU A 30 -11.21 -21.80 -6.81
C LEU A 30 -9.91 -22.55 -6.49
N HIS A 31 -9.09 -22.03 -5.57
CA HIS A 31 -7.77 -22.55 -5.20
C HIS A 31 -7.67 -22.92 -3.73
N THR A 32 -8.83 -23.18 -3.11
CA THR A 32 -8.89 -23.65 -1.71
C THR A 32 -8.35 -25.06 -1.59
N SER A 33 -7.69 -25.36 -0.46
CA SER A 33 -7.13 -26.67 -0.19
C SER A 33 -7.06 -26.98 1.31
N SER A 34 -6.84 -28.26 1.63
CA SER A 34 -6.54 -28.71 3.00
C SER A 34 -5.19 -29.45 2.98
N PRO A 35 -4.14 -28.94 3.67
CA PRO A 35 -4.10 -27.72 4.47
C PRO A 35 -4.29 -26.45 3.62
N ALA A 36 -4.60 -25.34 4.30
CA ALA A 36 -4.91 -24.07 3.63
C ALA A 36 -3.77 -23.57 2.73
N ASN A 37 -4.14 -23.09 1.55
CA ASN A 37 -3.22 -22.48 0.60
C ASN A 37 -2.98 -21.01 0.96
N ILE A 38 -1.83 -20.70 1.57
CA ILE A 38 -1.49 -19.35 1.99
C ILE A 38 -0.91 -18.57 0.80
N VAL A 39 -1.47 -17.40 0.51
CA VAL A 39 -1.05 -16.52 -0.57
C VAL A 39 -0.98 -15.08 -0.05
N ASN A 40 0.18 -14.44 -0.17
CA ASN A 40 0.32 -13.01 0.09
C ASN A 40 -0.17 -12.22 -1.13
N VAL A 41 -1.06 -11.24 -0.90
CA VAL A 41 -1.63 -10.40 -1.95
C VAL A 41 -1.14 -8.96 -1.78
N THR A 42 -0.24 -8.54 -2.66
CA THR A 42 0.28 -7.17 -2.72
C THR A 42 0.83 -6.89 -4.12
N GLY A 43 1.20 -5.64 -4.40
CA GLY A 43 1.86 -5.26 -5.65
C GLY A 43 3.35 -5.66 -5.65
N PRO A 44 3.94 -5.81 -6.85
CA PRO A 44 5.34 -6.21 -7.01
C PRO A 44 6.35 -5.07 -6.77
N GLU A 45 5.88 -3.82 -6.75
CA GLU A 45 6.73 -2.64 -6.72
C GLU A 45 7.13 -2.30 -5.28
N THR A 46 8.42 -2.08 -5.06
CA THR A 46 8.94 -1.52 -3.80
C THR A 46 8.86 0.00 -3.87
N LEU A 47 8.03 0.59 -3.03
CA LEU A 47 7.76 2.03 -2.99
C LEU A 47 8.50 2.69 -1.84
N SER A 48 9.15 3.83 -2.11
CA SER A 48 9.70 4.69 -1.06
C SER A 48 8.59 5.56 -0.46
N VAL A 49 8.48 5.58 0.87
CA VAL A 49 7.57 6.47 1.61
C VAL A 49 7.83 7.92 1.23
N ARG A 50 9.08 8.37 1.27
CA ARG A 50 9.47 9.74 0.94
C ARG A 50 9.12 10.11 -0.50
N LYS A 51 9.47 9.24 -1.46
CA LYS A 51 9.18 9.49 -2.89
C LYS A 51 7.66 9.53 -3.14
N THR A 52 6.91 8.61 -2.58
CA THR A 52 5.45 8.56 -2.69
C THR A 52 4.80 9.81 -2.08
N ALA A 53 5.24 10.23 -0.89
CA ALA A 53 4.74 11.43 -0.24
C ALA A 53 5.04 12.71 -1.05
N ASN A 54 6.25 12.82 -1.62
CA ASN A 54 6.60 13.95 -2.48
C ASN A 54 5.74 13.97 -3.75
N THR A 55 5.51 12.83 -4.39
CA THR A 55 4.64 12.74 -5.58
C THR A 55 3.20 13.13 -5.24
N LEU A 56 2.64 12.62 -4.15
CA LEU A 56 1.33 13.03 -3.66
C LEU A 56 1.29 14.53 -3.32
N GLY A 57 2.34 15.03 -2.68
CA GLY A 57 2.47 16.45 -2.35
C GLY A 57 2.42 17.33 -3.60
N GLN A 58 3.14 16.97 -4.65
CA GLN A 58 3.12 17.67 -5.94
C GLN A 58 1.72 17.66 -6.55
N LEU A 59 1.05 16.50 -6.61
CA LEU A 59 -0.29 16.36 -7.17
C LEU A 59 -1.35 17.15 -6.38
N LEU A 60 -1.16 17.31 -5.07
CA LEU A 60 -2.10 17.95 -4.15
C LEU A 60 -1.76 19.43 -3.87
N GLY A 61 -0.68 19.97 -4.45
CA GLY A 61 -0.19 21.32 -4.16
C GLY A 61 0.23 21.50 -2.69
N LYS A 62 0.80 20.47 -2.06
CA LYS A 62 1.23 20.45 -0.65
C LYS A 62 2.69 20.03 -0.52
N THR A 63 3.43 20.66 0.38
CA THR A 63 4.78 20.20 0.73
C THR A 63 4.69 19.24 1.90
N PRO A 64 5.10 17.97 1.76
CA PRO A 64 5.11 17.05 2.87
C PRO A 64 6.20 17.41 3.88
N VAL A 65 5.91 17.21 5.16
CA VAL A 65 6.87 17.33 6.24
C VAL A 65 7.23 15.92 6.69
N PHE A 66 8.51 15.64 6.88
CA PHE A 66 8.99 14.33 7.30
C PHE A 66 9.57 14.40 8.70
N GLU A 67 9.48 13.28 9.44
CA GLU A 67 10.09 13.10 10.74
C GLU A 67 10.81 11.74 10.83
N GLY A 68 11.81 11.67 11.71
CA GLY A 68 12.63 10.49 11.93
C GLY A 68 13.72 10.31 10.87
N GLU A 69 14.53 9.28 11.07
CA GLU A 69 15.57 8.83 10.15
C GLU A 69 15.13 7.57 9.42
N GLU A 70 15.55 7.41 8.17
CA GLU A 70 15.28 6.21 7.39
C GLU A 70 16.01 5.01 7.99
N GLY A 71 15.24 4.04 8.51
CA GLY A 71 15.76 2.81 9.08
C GLY A 71 16.03 1.73 8.03
N ASN A 72 16.44 0.56 8.51
CA ASN A 72 16.65 -0.63 7.68
C ASN A 72 15.44 -1.55 7.61
N ASP A 73 14.30 -1.10 8.12
CA ASP A 73 13.04 -1.85 8.12
C ASP A 73 12.26 -1.65 6.84
N ALA A 74 11.36 -2.59 6.52
CA ALA A 74 10.50 -2.52 5.35
C ALA A 74 9.13 -3.16 5.62
N TYR A 75 8.06 -2.57 5.09
CA TYR A 75 6.75 -3.20 5.00
C TYR A 75 6.59 -3.87 3.64
N LEU A 76 7.24 -5.02 3.47
CA LEU A 76 7.24 -5.78 2.22
C LEU A 76 6.68 -7.17 2.44
N ASN A 77 5.77 -7.58 1.56
CA ASN A 77 5.31 -8.94 1.43
C ASN A 77 5.73 -9.52 0.07
N ASN A 78 6.14 -10.77 0.06
CA ASN A 78 6.47 -11.47 -1.19
C ASN A 78 5.19 -11.94 -1.87
N ALA A 79 4.82 -11.30 -2.97
CA ALA A 79 3.67 -11.65 -3.81
C ALA A 79 4.01 -12.60 -4.98
N GLY A 80 5.19 -13.19 -5.02
CA GLY A 80 5.63 -14.03 -6.13
C GLY A 80 4.66 -15.19 -6.42
N LYS A 81 4.18 -15.88 -5.39
CA LYS A 81 3.17 -16.94 -5.54
C LYS A 81 1.85 -16.41 -6.09
N CYS A 82 1.39 -15.25 -5.60
CA CYS A 82 0.18 -14.61 -6.09
C CYS A 82 0.29 -14.26 -7.57
N SER A 83 1.39 -13.64 -7.98
CA SER A 83 1.64 -13.27 -9.36
C SER A 83 1.73 -14.49 -10.29
N HIS A 84 2.29 -15.60 -9.81
CA HIS A 84 2.31 -16.86 -10.57
C HIS A 84 0.90 -17.45 -10.76
N MET A 85 0.04 -17.37 -9.74
CA MET A 85 -1.31 -17.95 -9.79
C MET A 85 -2.31 -17.08 -10.55
N PHE A 86 -2.23 -15.77 -10.43
CA PHE A 86 -3.27 -14.82 -10.86
C PHE A 86 -2.80 -13.79 -11.87
N GLY A 87 -1.50 -13.72 -12.14
CA GLY A 87 -0.87 -12.68 -12.95
C GLY A 87 -0.48 -11.44 -12.15
N TYR A 88 0.18 -10.52 -12.81
CA TYR A 88 0.54 -9.23 -12.22
C TYR A 88 -0.67 -8.30 -12.14
N PRO A 89 -0.75 -7.41 -11.12
CA PRO A 89 -1.78 -6.39 -11.04
C PRO A 89 -1.81 -5.51 -12.30
N GLY A 90 -3.00 -5.29 -12.85
CA GLY A 90 -3.19 -4.39 -14.01
C GLY A 90 -3.11 -2.90 -13.68
N VAL A 91 -3.11 -2.55 -12.38
CA VAL A 91 -2.99 -1.17 -11.88
C VAL A 91 -1.60 -0.98 -11.29
N SER A 92 -0.79 -0.10 -11.89
CA SER A 92 0.54 0.26 -11.39
C SER A 92 0.45 1.11 -10.11
N ALA A 93 1.53 1.14 -9.33
CA ALA A 93 1.62 2.01 -8.16
C ALA A 93 1.51 3.50 -8.53
N GLU A 94 2.05 3.92 -9.67
CA GLU A 94 1.92 5.28 -10.18
C GLU A 94 0.45 5.65 -10.42
N THR A 95 -0.31 4.78 -11.08
CA THR A 95 -1.75 4.97 -11.32
C THR A 95 -2.51 5.05 -9.99
N LEU A 96 -2.17 4.20 -9.03
CA LEU A 96 -2.80 4.17 -7.71
C LEU A 96 -2.55 5.49 -6.96
N ILE A 97 -1.31 6.00 -6.99
CA ILE A 97 -0.96 7.30 -6.37
C ILE A 97 -1.76 8.43 -7.00
N LYS A 98 -1.89 8.43 -8.33
CA LYS A 98 -2.67 9.43 -9.07
C LYS A 98 -4.15 9.38 -8.68
N TRP A 99 -4.78 8.21 -8.71
CA TRP A 99 -6.18 8.04 -8.29
C TRP A 99 -6.41 8.46 -6.85
N GLN A 100 -5.46 8.16 -5.95
CA GLN A 100 -5.56 8.61 -4.57
C GLN A 100 -5.52 10.13 -4.44
N ALA A 101 -4.70 10.81 -5.25
CA ALA A 101 -4.67 12.27 -5.28
C ALA A 101 -5.97 12.85 -5.85
N GLU A 102 -6.46 12.34 -6.96
CA GLU A 102 -7.73 12.73 -7.58
C GLU A 102 -8.89 12.58 -6.58
N TRP A 103 -9.01 11.41 -5.95
CA TRP A 103 -10.04 11.15 -4.94
C TRP A 103 -10.00 12.15 -3.77
N LEU A 104 -8.79 12.53 -3.30
CA LEU A 104 -8.65 13.52 -2.23
C LEU A 104 -9.04 14.94 -2.69
N LEU A 105 -8.71 15.31 -3.94
CA LEU A 105 -9.09 16.61 -4.52
C LEU A 105 -10.61 16.73 -4.70
N ASP A 106 -11.27 15.61 -5.03
CA ASP A 106 -12.74 15.53 -5.16
C ASP A 106 -13.46 15.45 -3.80
N GLY A 107 -12.74 15.66 -2.69
CA GLY A 107 -13.31 15.67 -1.33
C GLY A 107 -13.51 14.30 -0.70
N GLY A 108 -12.81 13.30 -1.21
CA GLY A 108 -12.81 11.93 -0.67
C GLY A 108 -12.44 11.88 0.80
N ARG A 109 -13.15 11.06 1.57
CA ARG A 109 -13.00 10.94 3.03
C ARG A 109 -12.62 9.53 3.43
N GLY A 110 -11.59 9.40 4.25
CA GLY A 110 -11.27 8.13 4.92
C GLY A 110 -12.29 7.77 5.98
N LEU A 111 -12.32 6.49 6.36
CA LEU A 111 -13.21 5.98 7.40
C LEU A 111 -12.86 6.49 8.81
N GLY A 112 -11.71 7.15 8.98
CA GLY A 112 -11.24 7.65 10.27
C GLY A 112 -10.86 6.57 11.29
N LYS A 113 -10.75 5.32 10.84
CA LYS A 113 -10.34 4.18 11.70
C LYS A 113 -8.81 4.16 11.84
N PRO A 114 -8.28 3.81 13.03
CA PRO A 114 -6.86 3.55 13.19
C PRO A 114 -6.45 2.39 12.26
N THR A 115 -5.29 2.50 11.65
CA THR A 115 -4.76 1.48 10.72
C THR A 115 -3.71 0.60 11.36
N HIS A 116 -3.16 1.02 12.53
CA HIS A 116 -2.11 0.32 13.28
C HIS A 116 -0.88 -0.07 12.42
N PHE A 117 -0.62 0.67 11.36
CA PHE A 117 0.49 0.37 10.43
C PHE A 117 1.88 0.53 11.09
N GLU A 118 1.97 1.20 12.23
CA GLU A 118 3.21 1.34 13.02
C GLU A 118 3.46 0.12 13.92
N GLU A 119 2.47 -0.76 14.10
CA GLU A 119 2.61 -1.92 14.99
C GLU A 119 3.61 -2.94 14.41
N ARG A 120 4.62 -3.29 15.21
CA ARG A 120 5.72 -4.17 14.81
C ARG A 120 5.80 -5.47 15.59
N LYS A 121 4.95 -5.62 16.62
CA LYS A 121 4.97 -6.77 17.54
C LYS A 121 3.78 -7.71 17.37
N GLY A 122 2.96 -7.48 16.33
CA GLY A 122 1.78 -8.32 16.05
C GLY A 122 0.59 -8.10 16.99
N SER A 123 0.58 -7.02 17.75
CA SER A 123 -0.54 -6.63 18.61
C SER A 123 -1.42 -5.63 17.88
N TYR A 124 -2.59 -6.05 17.42
CA TYR A 124 -3.53 -5.23 16.64
C TYR A 124 -4.78 -4.91 17.45
#